data_3e64809ec586162cc70b088f1e5c8fb5
#
_entry.id   3e64809ec586162cc70b088f1e5c8fb5
#
_cell.length_a   1.000
_cell.length_b   1.000
_cell.length_c   1.000
_cell.angle_alpha   90.00
_cell.angle_beta   90.00
_cell.angle_gamma   90.00
#
_symmetry.space_group_name_H-M   'P 1'
#
loop_
_entity.id
_entity.type
_entity.pdbx_description
1 polymer ?
#
loop_
_entity_poly.entity_id
_entity_poly.type
_entity_poly.pdbx_seq_one_letter_code
_entity_poly.pdbx_strand_id
1 'polypeptide(L)'
;DLVGICDVDQNVIQKRLIDYSKLRNNKPKTYTDYRELLKDKSVDAVVVGTPDHWHCKIMVDAVQSGKHVYVEKPIANSIAESHLMVSAQEKTGKIVQAGQWQGSGPHYRKAIEIVQSGVLGKIRLVKVWAYQGWMKPVNVVPDSAVPAGVDYDFWLGPAPKRAFNANRFHFNFRWFWDYAGGLMTDWGVHEIDIA
;
A
#
# COMPACT_ATOMS: atom_id res chain seq x y z
N ASP A 1 -0.05 11.99 16.24
CA ASP A 1 -1.22 11.25 16.78
C ASP A 1 -2.07 10.70 15.66
N LEU A 2 -2.68 9.51 15.87
CA LEU A 2 -3.67 8.96 14.97
C LEU A 2 -5.01 9.65 15.21
N VAL A 3 -5.48 10.41 14.21
CA VAL A 3 -6.71 11.21 14.31
C VAL A 3 -7.89 10.58 13.55
N GLY A 4 -7.62 9.69 12.59
CA GLY A 4 -8.64 9.02 11.79
C GLY A 4 -8.20 7.65 11.28
N ILE A 5 -9.17 6.75 11.13
CA ILE A 5 -9.03 5.42 10.48
C ILE A 5 -10.10 5.35 9.38
N CYS A 6 -9.69 4.92 8.19
CA CYS A 6 -10.60 4.74 7.06
C CYS A 6 -10.43 3.34 6.47
N ASP A 7 -11.53 2.62 6.28
CA ASP A 7 -11.57 1.35 5.57
C ASP A 7 -12.98 1.13 5.00
N VAL A 8 -13.09 0.42 3.89
CA VAL A 8 -14.38 0.03 3.28
C VAL A 8 -15.02 -1.17 3.99
N ASP A 9 -14.28 -1.82 4.89
CA ASP A 9 -14.75 -2.93 5.74
C ASP A 9 -14.90 -2.46 7.18
N GLN A 10 -16.13 -2.32 7.64
CA GLN A 10 -16.43 -1.90 9.01
C GLN A 10 -15.89 -2.89 10.08
N ASN A 11 -15.77 -4.17 9.73
CA ASN A 11 -15.21 -5.16 10.65
C ASN A 11 -13.70 -4.89 10.87
N VAL A 12 -12.99 -4.48 9.83
CA VAL A 12 -11.58 -4.05 9.93
C VAL A 12 -11.48 -2.81 10.81
N ILE A 13 -12.32 -1.79 10.58
CA ILE A 13 -12.34 -0.57 11.40
C ILE A 13 -12.52 -0.92 12.88
N GLN A 14 -13.53 -1.73 13.23
CA GLN A 14 -13.79 -2.10 14.61
C GLN A 14 -12.62 -2.84 15.26
N LYS A 15 -12.04 -3.78 14.54
CA LYS A 15 -10.85 -4.50 15.00
C LYS A 15 -9.68 -3.54 15.28
N ARG A 16 -9.42 -2.61 14.38
CA ARG A 16 -8.33 -1.64 14.54
C ARG A 16 -8.57 -0.65 15.69
N LEU A 17 -9.81 -0.25 15.93
CA LEU A 17 -10.15 0.58 17.08
C LEU A 17 -9.88 -0.16 18.40
N ILE A 18 -10.23 -1.45 18.49
CA ILE A 18 -9.94 -2.28 19.66
C ILE A 18 -8.43 -2.41 19.87
N ASP A 19 -7.67 -2.70 18.82
CA ASP A 19 -6.21 -2.83 18.92
C ASP A 19 -5.56 -1.49 19.33
N TYR A 20 -6.01 -0.38 18.77
CA TYR A 20 -5.50 0.95 19.07
C TYR A 20 -5.81 1.38 20.51
N SER A 21 -7.01 1.07 21.03
CA SER A 21 -7.41 1.39 22.39
C SER A 21 -6.54 0.75 23.47
N LYS A 22 -5.85 -0.35 23.15
CA LYS A 22 -4.87 -0.99 24.05
C LYS A 22 -3.55 -0.21 24.13
N LEU A 23 -3.27 0.63 23.15
CA LEU A 23 -2.00 1.37 23.02
C LEU A 23 -2.11 2.85 23.39
N ARG A 24 -3.29 3.43 23.20
CA ARG A 24 -3.54 4.87 23.36
C ARG A 24 -4.93 5.12 23.92
N ASN A 25 -5.07 6.22 24.65
CA ASN A 25 -6.33 6.63 25.29
C ASN A 25 -7.22 7.49 24.38
N ASN A 26 -6.67 8.07 23.30
CA ASN A 26 -7.49 8.85 22.36
C ASN A 26 -8.25 7.93 21.41
N LYS A 27 -9.41 8.38 20.96
CA LYS A 27 -10.24 7.63 20.02
C LYS A 27 -10.20 8.32 18.66
N PRO A 28 -9.60 7.71 17.62
CA PRO A 28 -9.61 8.27 16.27
C PRO A 28 -11.01 8.28 15.69
N LYS A 29 -11.32 9.24 14.83
CA LYS A 29 -12.54 9.25 14.02
C LYS A 29 -12.50 8.08 13.02
N THR A 30 -13.68 7.63 12.59
CA THR A 30 -13.79 6.55 11.60
C THR A 30 -14.48 7.02 10.34
N TYR A 31 -14.00 6.54 9.21
CA TYR A 31 -14.51 6.87 7.88
C TYR A 31 -14.63 5.59 7.06
N THR A 32 -15.64 5.51 6.20
CA THR A 32 -15.78 4.46 5.19
C THR A 32 -15.42 4.96 3.79
N ASP A 33 -15.31 6.27 3.63
CA ASP A 33 -14.88 6.93 2.42
C ASP A 33 -13.65 7.81 2.72
N TYR A 34 -12.51 7.52 2.09
CA TYR A 34 -11.27 8.28 2.29
C TYR A 34 -11.42 9.76 1.89
N ARG A 35 -12.34 10.08 0.96
CA ARG A 35 -12.57 11.46 0.52
C ARG A 35 -13.14 12.32 1.65
N GLU A 36 -13.93 11.73 2.54
CA GLU A 36 -14.43 12.42 3.75
C GLU A 36 -13.28 12.59 4.78
N LEU A 37 -12.40 11.60 4.92
CA LEU A 37 -11.20 11.74 5.75
C LEU A 37 -10.31 12.88 5.24
N LEU A 38 -10.12 13.01 3.94
CA LEU A 38 -9.28 14.06 3.36
C LEU A 38 -9.83 15.47 3.59
N LYS A 39 -11.15 15.64 3.78
CA LYS A 39 -11.78 16.93 4.13
C LYS A 39 -11.51 17.34 5.59
N ASP A 40 -11.16 16.41 6.46
CA ASP A 40 -10.90 16.72 7.86
C ASP A 40 -9.61 17.55 8.00
N LYS A 41 -9.76 18.75 8.54
CA LYS A 41 -8.65 19.70 8.75
C LYS A 41 -7.68 19.27 9.84
N SER A 42 -8.06 18.33 10.71
CA SER A 42 -7.19 17.77 11.74
C SER A 42 -6.21 16.73 11.22
N VAL A 43 -6.35 16.32 9.96
CA VAL A 43 -5.46 15.37 9.29
C VAL A 43 -4.37 16.15 8.55
N ASP A 44 -3.12 16.03 8.95
CA ASP A 44 -1.95 16.65 8.29
C ASP A 44 -1.33 15.71 7.26
N ALA A 45 -1.32 14.41 7.55
CA ALA A 45 -0.73 13.38 6.72
C ALA A 45 -1.56 12.11 6.73
N VAL A 46 -1.48 11.33 5.66
CA VAL A 46 -2.15 10.04 5.54
C VAL A 46 -1.17 8.92 5.25
N VAL A 47 -1.47 7.74 5.79
CA VAL A 47 -0.81 6.48 5.44
C VAL A 47 -1.75 5.71 4.53
N VAL A 48 -1.32 5.43 3.31
CA VAL A 48 -2.08 4.67 2.31
C VAL A 48 -1.58 3.24 2.32
N GLY A 49 -2.35 2.34 2.91
CA GLY A 49 -2.07 0.90 3.00
C GLY A 49 -3.22 0.06 2.45
N THR A 50 -3.88 0.57 1.44
CA THR A 50 -4.95 -0.11 0.69
C THR A 50 -4.38 -1.18 -0.25
N PRO A 51 -5.22 -1.96 -0.97
CA PRO A 51 -4.74 -2.72 -2.12
C PRO A 51 -4.08 -1.84 -3.19
N ASP A 52 -3.13 -2.40 -3.94
CA ASP A 52 -2.24 -1.68 -4.85
C ASP A 52 -2.98 -0.80 -5.86
N HIS A 53 -4.10 -1.28 -6.41
CA HIS A 53 -4.91 -0.56 -7.40
C HIS A 53 -5.53 0.76 -6.89
N TRP A 54 -5.50 1.00 -5.58
CA TRP A 54 -5.96 2.23 -4.96
C TRP A 54 -4.84 3.22 -4.64
N HIS A 55 -3.58 2.79 -4.61
CA HIS A 55 -2.46 3.60 -4.14
C HIS A 55 -2.33 4.93 -4.90
N CYS A 56 -2.31 4.88 -6.23
CA CYS A 56 -2.19 6.08 -7.05
C CYS A 56 -3.33 7.06 -6.80
N LYS A 57 -4.57 6.59 -6.88
CA LYS A 57 -5.76 7.46 -6.76
C LYS A 57 -5.81 8.16 -5.40
N ILE A 58 -5.63 7.42 -4.31
CA ILE A 58 -5.69 7.99 -2.96
C ILE A 58 -4.52 8.94 -2.71
N MET A 59 -3.30 8.56 -3.14
CA MET A 59 -2.13 9.43 -3.00
C MET A 59 -2.32 10.77 -3.71
N VAL A 60 -2.77 10.74 -4.98
CA VAL A 60 -3.00 11.96 -5.77
C VAL A 60 -4.07 12.84 -5.12
N ASP A 61 -5.19 12.27 -4.73
CA ASP A 61 -6.27 13.01 -4.06
C ASP A 61 -5.80 13.63 -2.73
N ALA A 62 -4.96 12.90 -1.98
CA ALA A 62 -4.43 13.36 -0.70
C ALA A 62 -3.51 14.57 -0.85
N VAL A 63 -2.54 14.53 -1.79
CA VAL A 63 -1.65 15.68 -2.00
C VAL A 63 -2.39 16.88 -2.56
N GLN A 64 -3.39 16.68 -3.43
CA GLN A 64 -4.27 17.74 -3.92
C GLN A 64 -5.15 18.34 -2.83
N SER A 65 -5.51 17.55 -1.81
CA SER A 65 -6.23 18.00 -0.61
C SER A 65 -5.32 18.65 0.42
N GLY A 66 -4.04 18.83 0.10
CA GLY A 66 -3.06 19.49 0.96
C GLY A 66 -2.44 18.61 2.04
N LYS A 67 -2.58 17.28 1.97
CA LYS A 67 -2.03 16.34 2.95
C LYS A 67 -0.67 15.81 2.51
N HIS A 68 0.19 15.49 3.47
CA HIS A 68 1.38 14.68 3.24
C HIS A 68 1.00 13.20 3.15
N VAL A 69 1.81 12.38 2.47
CA VAL A 69 1.46 10.98 2.24
C VAL A 69 2.63 10.04 2.50
N TYR A 70 2.37 8.98 3.23
CA TYR A 70 3.15 7.75 3.18
C TYR A 70 2.33 6.71 2.42
N VAL A 71 2.82 6.25 1.28
CA VAL A 71 2.13 5.25 0.45
C VAL A 71 2.90 3.94 0.49
N GLU A 72 2.19 2.84 0.79
CA GLU A 72 2.78 1.51 0.84
C GLU A 72 3.27 1.06 -0.55
N LYS A 73 4.19 0.14 -0.53
CA LYS A 73 4.69 -0.55 -1.72
C LYS A 73 3.70 -1.64 -2.19
N PRO A 74 3.66 -1.94 -3.49
CA PRO A 74 4.20 -1.16 -4.60
C PRO A 74 3.45 0.16 -4.73
N ILE A 75 4.14 1.22 -5.06
CA ILE A 75 3.52 2.55 -5.05
C ILE A 75 2.41 2.72 -6.08
N ALA A 76 2.45 1.96 -7.16
CA ALA A 76 1.50 2.06 -8.28
C ALA A 76 1.33 0.71 -8.98
N ASN A 77 0.23 0.57 -9.71
CA ASN A 77 -0.12 -0.63 -10.45
C ASN A 77 0.32 -0.57 -11.94
N SER A 78 0.79 0.60 -12.37
CA SER A 78 1.31 0.81 -13.72
C SER A 78 2.34 1.94 -13.77
N ILE A 79 3.16 1.96 -14.84
CA ILE A 79 4.13 3.04 -15.08
C ILE A 79 3.41 4.40 -15.24
N ALA A 80 2.26 4.40 -15.92
CA ALA A 80 1.48 5.64 -16.10
C ALA A 80 1.02 6.23 -14.76
N GLU A 81 0.57 5.40 -13.82
CA GLU A 81 0.23 5.82 -12.46
C GLU A 81 1.44 6.41 -11.73
N SER A 82 2.61 5.79 -11.85
CA SER A 82 3.84 6.31 -11.23
C SER A 82 4.14 7.73 -11.71
N HIS A 83 4.01 8.00 -13.02
CA HIS A 83 4.20 9.35 -13.56
C HIS A 83 3.15 10.35 -13.04
N LEU A 84 1.90 9.92 -12.90
CA LEU A 84 0.84 10.76 -12.32
C LEU A 84 1.14 11.12 -10.86
N MET A 85 1.62 10.17 -10.08
CA MET A 85 1.98 10.38 -8.68
C MET A 85 3.13 11.38 -8.53
N VAL A 86 4.21 11.23 -9.31
CA VAL A 86 5.34 12.18 -9.32
C VAL A 86 4.84 13.58 -9.71
N SER A 87 4.09 13.69 -10.82
CA SER A 87 3.55 14.97 -11.28
C SER A 87 2.63 15.64 -10.24
N ALA A 88 1.81 14.87 -9.53
CA ALA A 88 0.94 15.40 -8.48
C ALA A 88 1.74 15.91 -7.28
N GLN A 89 2.77 15.16 -6.87
CA GLN A 89 3.67 15.55 -5.80
C GLN A 89 4.41 16.86 -6.14
N GLU A 90 5.00 16.95 -7.33
CA GLU A 90 5.72 18.14 -7.80
C GLU A 90 4.82 19.38 -7.84
N LYS A 91 3.60 19.24 -8.39
CA LYS A 91 2.64 20.35 -8.50
C LYS A 91 2.15 20.86 -7.14
N THR A 92 2.05 19.98 -6.16
CA THR A 92 1.51 20.34 -4.84
C THR A 92 2.57 20.70 -3.82
N GLY A 93 3.83 20.31 -4.06
CA GLY A 93 4.95 20.48 -3.13
C GLY A 93 4.79 19.71 -1.81
N LYS A 94 3.88 18.73 -1.76
CA LYS A 94 3.67 17.92 -0.57
C LYS A 94 4.74 16.85 -0.42
N ILE A 95 5.05 16.47 0.80
CA ILE A 95 5.97 15.37 1.08
C ILE A 95 5.24 14.06 0.83
N VAL A 96 5.84 13.22 -0.01
CA VAL A 96 5.39 11.85 -0.28
C VAL A 96 6.54 10.90 -0.02
N GLN A 97 6.30 9.90 0.81
CA GLN A 97 7.24 8.84 1.13
C GLN A 97 6.70 7.50 0.64
N ALA A 98 7.47 6.80 -0.18
CA ALA A 98 7.17 5.41 -0.54
C ALA A 98 7.57 4.45 0.57
N GLY A 99 6.79 3.39 0.78
CA GLY A 99 6.99 2.39 1.82
C GLY A 99 8.14 1.40 1.59
N GLN A 100 9.21 1.82 0.92
CA GLN A 100 10.46 1.06 0.72
C GLN A 100 11.33 1.10 1.99
N TRP A 101 10.84 0.48 3.06
CA TRP A 101 11.42 0.58 4.39
C TRP A 101 12.82 -0.04 4.54
N GLN A 102 13.20 -0.98 3.69
CA GLN A 102 14.51 -1.64 3.74
C GLN A 102 15.66 -0.65 3.55
N GLY A 103 15.52 0.35 2.69
CA GLY A 103 16.50 1.42 2.51
C GLY A 103 16.80 2.22 3.79
N SER A 104 15.95 2.15 4.81
CA SER A 104 16.18 2.75 6.12
C SER A 104 16.97 1.85 7.07
N GLY A 105 17.15 0.57 6.75
CA GLY A 105 17.85 -0.40 7.60
C GLY A 105 19.35 -0.13 7.66
N PRO A 106 19.97 -0.05 8.87
CA PRO A 106 21.41 0.26 8.99
C PRO A 106 22.29 -0.79 8.32
N HIS A 107 21.90 -2.04 8.30
CA HIS A 107 22.63 -3.13 7.64
C HIS A 107 22.60 -2.99 6.11
N TYR A 108 21.48 -2.57 5.52
CA TYR A 108 21.41 -2.30 4.08
C TYR A 108 22.26 -1.07 3.71
N ARG A 109 22.18 0.00 4.49
CA ARG A 109 23.03 1.18 4.28
C ARG A 109 24.51 0.80 4.32
N LYS A 110 24.91 -0.05 5.27
CA LYS A 110 26.29 -0.52 5.35
C LYS A 110 26.71 -1.37 4.16
N ALA A 111 25.82 -2.23 3.66
CA ALA A 111 26.06 -3.01 2.44
C ALA A 111 26.24 -2.08 1.21
N ILE A 112 25.37 -1.09 1.05
CA ILE A 112 25.50 -0.10 -0.03
C ILE A 112 26.82 0.67 0.06
N GLU A 113 27.21 1.14 1.23
CA GLU A 113 28.51 1.80 1.43
C GLU A 113 29.70 0.92 0.98
N ILE A 114 29.66 -0.38 1.33
CA ILE A 114 30.72 -1.34 0.93
C ILE A 114 30.76 -1.49 -0.59
N VAL A 115 29.61 -1.65 -1.24
CA VAL A 115 29.52 -1.76 -2.70
C VAL A 115 30.04 -0.49 -3.36
N GLN A 116 29.57 0.68 -2.91
CA GLN A 116 29.94 1.98 -3.48
C GLN A 116 31.39 2.39 -3.20
N SER A 117 32.01 1.84 -2.16
CA SER A 117 33.44 2.11 -1.87
C SER A 117 34.39 1.55 -2.93
N GLY A 118 33.91 0.68 -3.81
CA GLY A 118 34.73 0.04 -4.83
C GLY A 118 35.60 -1.10 -4.35
N VAL A 119 35.56 -1.45 -3.05
CA VAL A 119 36.41 -2.53 -2.48
C VAL A 119 36.12 -3.90 -3.10
N LEU A 120 34.89 -4.09 -3.62
CA LEU A 120 34.50 -5.31 -4.34
C LEU A 120 34.88 -5.31 -5.83
N GLY A 121 35.52 -4.22 -6.31
CA GLY A 121 35.83 -4.03 -7.71
C GLY A 121 34.59 -3.81 -8.58
N LYS A 122 34.70 -4.14 -9.87
CA LYS A 122 33.60 -3.95 -10.83
C LYS A 122 32.51 -5.00 -10.63
N ILE A 123 31.34 -4.59 -10.19
CA ILE A 123 30.16 -5.45 -10.12
C ILE A 123 29.72 -5.83 -11.54
N ARG A 124 29.59 -7.13 -11.81
CA ARG A 124 29.23 -7.69 -13.12
C ARG A 124 27.88 -8.37 -13.15
N LEU A 125 27.41 -8.82 -11.99
CA LEU A 125 26.15 -9.54 -11.86
C LEU A 125 25.58 -9.30 -10.47
N VAL A 126 24.30 -8.98 -10.42
CA VAL A 126 23.50 -8.95 -9.20
C VAL A 126 22.41 -10.01 -9.34
N LYS A 127 22.25 -10.87 -8.33
CA LYS A 127 21.19 -11.86 -8.27
C LYS A 127 20.25 -11.49 -7.13
N VAL A 128 18.98 -11.39 -7.45
CA VAL A 128 17.90 -11.09 -6.50
C VAL A 128 16.97 -12.30 -6.44
N TRP A 129 16.72 -12.81 -5.24
CA TRP A 129 15.83 -13.95 -5.04
C TRP A 129 15.24 -13.95 -3.63
N ALA A 130 14.09 -14.60 -3.47
CA ALA A 130 13.49 -14.88 -2.18
C ALA A 130 13.00 -16.32 -2.12
N TYR A 131 13.28 -17.02 -1.00
CA TYR A 131 12.73 -18.35 -0.74
C TYR A 131 11.31 -18.24 -0.21
N GLN A 132 10.33 -18.63 -1.03
CA GLN A 132 8.89 -18.46 -0.75
C GLN A 132 8.20 -19.84 -0.59
N GLY A 133 8.53 -20.55 0.49
CA GLY A 133 7.90 -21.86 0.77
C GLY A 133 6.53 -21.80 1.45
N TRP A 134 6.08 -20.62 1.89
CA TRP A 134 4.82 -20.44 2.61
C TRP A 134 3.60 -20.24 1.69
N MET A 135 3.84 -19.85 0.45
CA MET A 135 2.77 -19.63 -0.51
C MET A 135 2.17 -20.95 -0.99
N LYS A 136 0.85 -21.03 -0.91
CA LYS A 136 0.07 -22.16 -1.42
C LYS A 136 -0.78 -21.67 -2.59
N PRO A 137 -1.11 -22.54 -3.55
CA PRO A 137 -2.08 -22.22 -4.59
C PRO A 137 -3.39 -21.73 -3.97
N VAL A 138 -3.97 -20.70 -4.59
CA VAL A 138 -5.28 -20.20 -4.20
C VAL A 138 -6.34 -21.17 -4.75
N ASN A 139 -7.13 -21.76 -3.87
CA ASN A 139 -8.19 -22.68 -4.28
C ASN A 139 -9.27 -21.94 -5.08
N VAL A 140 -9.85 -22.61 -6.07
CA VAL A 140 -11.01 -22.08 -6.79
C VAL A 140 -12.23 -22.18 -5.89
N VAL A 141 -12.88 -21.05 -5.65
CA VAL A 141 -14.16 -20.97 -4.93
C VAL A 141 -15.19 -20.23 -5.79
N PRO A 142 -16.48 -20.53 -5.66
CA PRO A 142 -17.52 -19.80 -6.38
C PRO A 142 -17.63 -18.36 -5.90
N ASP A 143 -18.15 -17.49 -6.74
CA ASP A 143 -18.58 -16.17 -6.35
C ASP A 143 -19.72 -16.27 -5.32
N SER A 144 -19.79 -15.30 -4.41
CA SER A 144 -20.73 -15.30 -3.30
C SER A 144 -21.27 -13.91 -3.01
N ALA A 145 -22.21 -13.81 -2.07
CA ALA A 145 -22.66 -12.51 -1.57
C ALA A 145 -21.52 -11.75 -0.89
N VAL A 146 -21.56 -10.43 -1.00
CA VAL A 146 -20.63 -9.53 -0.29
C VAL A 146 -20.85 -9.70 1.23
N PRO A 147 -19.79 -9.84 2.03
CA PRO A 147 -19.91 -9.89 3.48
C PRO A 147 -20.58 -8.64 4.07
N ALA A 148 -21.35 -8.82 5.13
CA ALA A 148 -21.98 -7.70 5.82
C ALA A 148 -20.92 -6.70 6.33
N GLY A 149 -21.20 -5.41 6.17
CA GLY A 149 -20.32 -4.34 6.62
C GLY A 149 -19.19 -3.98 5.62
N VAL A 150 -19.16 -4.59 4.43
CA VAL A 150 -18.18 -4.32 3.37
C VAL A 150 -18.82 -3.52 2.23
N ASP A 151 -18.25 -2.39 1.87
CA ASP A 151 -18.54 -1.69 0.61
C ASP A 151 -17.62 -2.24 -0.49
N TYR A 152 -18.07 -3.33 -1.12
CA TYR A 152 -17.28 -4.01 -2.13
C TYR A 152 -17.18 -3.22 -3.44
N ASP A 153 -18.19 -2.43 -3.79
CA ASP A 153 -18.14 -1.58 -4.98
C ASP A 153 -17.06 -0.51 -4.84
N PHE A 154 -16.96 0.07 -3.66
CA PHE A 154 -15.90 1.02 -3.35
C PHE A 154 -14.53 0.32 -3.20
N TRP A 155 -14.48 -0.92 -2.68
CA TRP A 155 -13.25 -1.70 -2.65
C TRP A 155 -12.69 -1.93 -4.06
N LEU A 156 -13.56 -2.28 -5.04
CA LEU A 156 -13.16 -2.43 -6.45
C LEU A 156 -12.64 -1.12 -7.02
N GLY A 157 -13.32 0.00 -6.78
CA GLY A 157 -12.90 1.33 -7.21
C GLY A 157 -12.47 1.41 -8.68
N PRO A 158 -11.19 1.70 -8.96
CA PRO A 158 -10.65 1.78 -10.32
C PRO A 158 -10.47 0.42 -11.02
N ALA A 159 -10.51 -0.69 -10.27
CA ALA A 159 -10.36 -2.02 -10.85
C ALA A 159 -11.61 -2.47 -11.63
N PRO A 160 -11.50 -3.48 -12.51
CA PRO A 160 -12.64 -4.02 -13.23
C PRO A 160 -13.75 -4.51 -12.30
N LYS A 161 -15.01 -4.22 -12.66
CA LYS A 161 -16.18 -4.69 -11.91
C LYS A 161 -16.30 -6.21 -12.01
N ARG A 162 -16.31 -6.86 -10.86
CA ARG A 162 -16.47 -8.32 -10.74
C ARG A 162 -17.38 -8.65 -9.57
N ALA A 163 -18.07 -9.79 -9.64
CA ALA A 163 -18.79 -10.36 -8.50
C ALA A 163 -17.82 -10.61 -7.34
N PHE A 164 -18.33 -10.56 -6.11
CA PHE A 164 -17.51 -10.82 -4.94
C PHE A 164 -17.02 -12.27 -4.92
N ASN A 165 -15.74 -12.44 -4.63
CA ASN A 165 -15.10 -13.73 -4.45
C ASN A 165 -14.08 -13.65 -3.32
N ALA A 166 -14.22 -14.50 -2.31
CA ALA A 166 -13.39 -14.49 -1.13
C ALA A 166 -11.89 -14.66 -1.43
N ASN A 167 -11.54 -15.35 -2.54
CA ASN A 167 -10.16 -15.54 -2.96
C ASN A 167 -9.52 -14.30 -3.59
N ARG A 168 -10.31 -13.28 -3.94
CA ARG A 168 -9.80 -12.01 -4.49
C ARG A 168 -9.80 -10.88 -3.47
N PHE A 169 -10.34 -11.13 -2.28
CA PHE A 169 -10.58 -10.12 -1.28
C PHE A 169 -9.51 -10.11 -0.19
N HIS A 170 -9.33 -8.98 0.51
CA HIS A 170 -8.34 -8.77 1.57
C HIS A 170 -6.94 -9.23 1.14
N PHE A 171 -6.30 -10.13 1.90
CA PHE A 171 -4.91 -10.53 1.70
C PHE A 171 -4.62 -11.05 0.28
N ASN A 172 -5.54 -11.78 -0.32
CA ASN A 172 -5.30 -12.50 -1.57
C ASN A 172 -5.37 -11.62 -2.84
N PHE A 173 -5.82 -10.37 -2.74
CA PHE A 173 -5.89 -9.46 -3.90
C PHE A 173 -4.59 -9.44 -4.71
N ARG A 174 -3.47 -9.55 -4.05
CA ARG A 174 -2.11 -9.45 -4.61
C ARG A 174 -1.78 -10.51 -5.66
N TRP A 175 -2.58 -11.59 -5.74
CA TRP A 175 -2.41 -12.67 -6.71
C TRP A 175 -3.23 -12.50 -7.99
N PHE A 176 -3.96 -11.40 -8.12
CA PHE A 176 -4.87 -11.16 -9.24
C PHE A 176 -4.47 -9.89 -9.98
N TRP A 177 -4.26 -10.00 -11.31
CA TRP A 177 -3.85 -8.91 -12.18
C TRP A 177 -4.80 -7.69 -12.17
N ASP A 178 -6.06 -7.89 -11.83
CA ASP A 178 -7.01 -6.78 -11.70
C ASP A 178 -6.62 -5.80 -10.58
N TYR A 179 -5.82 -6.23 -9.61
CA TYR A 179 -5.56 -5.48 -8.37
C TYR A 179 -4.08 -5.26 -8.07
N ALA A 180 -3.21 -6.16 -8.51
CA ALA A 180 -1.79 -6.15 -8.16
C ALA A 180 -0.93 -6.92 -9.16
N GLY A 181 0.39 -6.89 -8.98
CA GLY A 181 1.37 -7.55 -9.86
C GLY A 181 1.97 -8.84 -9.29
N GLY A 182 1.31 -9.49 -8.34
CA GLY A 182 1.77 -10.75 -7.74
C GLY A 182 3.04 -10.59 -6.90
N LEU A 183 3.78 -11.67 -6.75
CA LEU A 183 4.97 -11.71 -5.88
C LEU A 183 6.08 -10.75 -6.34
N MET A 184 6.16 -10.47 -7.64
CA MET A 184 7.18 -9.56 -8.17
C MET A 184 7.01 -8.14 -7.62
N THR A 185 5.78 -7.66 -7.52
CA THR A 185 5.50 -6.32 -6.99
C THR A 185 5.30 -6.32 -5.47
N ASP A 186 4.94 -7.46 -4.87
CA ASP A 186 4.76 -7.54 -3.42
C ASP A 186 6.10 -7.74 -2.68
N TRP A 187 6.93 -8.69 -3.10
CA TRP A 187 8.22 -9.01 -2.49
C TRP A 187 9.40 -8.56 -3.34
N GLY A 188 9.34 -8.80 -4.65
CA GLY A 188 10.44 -8.47 -5.54
C GLY A 188 10.82 -7.00 -5.50
N VAL A 189 9.86 -6.11 -5.28
CA VAL A 189 10.11 -4.67 -5.14
C VAL A 189 11.07 -4.35 -4.00
N HIS A 190 11.01 -5.06 -2.87
CA HIS A 190 11.93 -4.86 -1.75
C HIS A 190 13.35 -5.26 -2.09
N GLU A 191 13.50 -6.42 -2.73
CA GLU A 191 14.79 -7.00 -3.03
C GLU A 191 15.49 -6.27 -4.20
N ILE A 192 14.71 -5.83 -5.19
CA ILE A 192 15.23 -5.09 -6.34
C ILE A 192 15.61 -3.66 -5.95
N ASP A 193 14.88 -3.05 -5.02
CA ASP A 193 15.14 -1.69 -4.54
C ASP A 193 16.53 -1.56 -3.87
N ILE A 194 17.01 -2.65 -3.27
CA ILE A 194 18.31 -2.69 -2.59
C ILE A 194 19.46 -3.04 -3.53
N ALA A 195 19.19 -3.73 -4.65
CA ALA A 195 20.19 -4.24 -5.58
C ALA A 195 20.68 -3.18 -6.57
#